data_416f008563cca6084d1ad9248c0ef6c8
#
_entry.id   416f008563cca6084d1ad9248c0ef6c8
#
_cell.length_a   1.000
_cell.length_b   1.000
_cell.length_c   1.000
_cell.angle_alpha   90.00
_cell.angle_beta   90.00
_cell.angle_gamma   90.00
#
_symmetry.space_group_name_H-M   'P 1'
#
loop_
_entity.id
_entity.type
_entity.pdbx_description
1 polymer ?
#
loop_
_entity_poly.entity_id
_entity_poly.type
_entity_poly.pdbx_seq_one_letter_code
_entity_poly.pdbx_strand_id
1 'polypeptide(L)'
;LRIVAGLEAPTSGEVYIGERRVTHLPPRLRGIAMVFQNYAIFPHLTVYENVAFGLRMKRRPEEEIRRKVGEVAALLHIEELLDRYPAQLSGGQRQRVAVARALAVEPEVLLMDEPLSNLDALLRLEMRAELKRLLKETRTTTLYVTHDQVEAMSLADRIAVMRQGEIVQLGTPTEIYHAPADTFVGGFIGNPPMNFLRAGALGGRVVLEGFAVPSPVEGEVLLGVRPEDLRVSKEQAEGAFRARVLVVEPLGPHLQLTLEREGETFRALADPDFSVAFGEEVWVRPNPGRVRLFHPKTGKALA
;
A
#
# COMPACT_ATOMS: atom_id res chain seq x y z
N LEU A 1 9.33 -3.72 12.19
CA LEU A 1 10.03 -4.78 11.48
C LEU A 1 11.28 -5.26 12.24
N ARG A 2 12.15 -4.35 12.71
CA ARG A 2 13.41 -4.66 13.39
C ARG A 2 13.21 -5.51 14.67
N ILE A 3 12.15 -5.24 15.45
CA ILE A 3 11.78 -6.03 16.63
C ILE A 3 11.42 -7.48 16.25
N VAL A 4 10.64 -7.67 15.18
CA VAL A 4 10.29 -9.01 14.66
C VAL A 4 11.56 -9.73 14.18
N ALA A 5 12.47 -9.00 13.53
CA ALA A 5 13.75 -9.53 13.08
C ALA A 5 14.71 -9.90 14.25
N GLY A 6 14.48 -9.38 15.44
CA GLY A 6 15.39 -9.55 16.60
C GLY A 6 16.62 -8.66 16.53
N LEU A 7 16.58 -7.61 15.73
CA LEU A 7 17.61 -6.58 15.64
C LEU A 7 17.45 -5.51 16.71
N GLU A 8 16.30 -5.49 17.35
CA GLU A 8 15.92 -4.52 18.39
C GLU A 8 15.04 -5.22 19.43
N ALA A 9 15.23 -4.92 20.70
CA ALA A 9 14.41 -5.46 21.76
C ALA A 9 13.11 -4.67 21.92
N PRO A 10 11.95 -5.30 22.12
CA PRO A 10 10.73 -4.58 22.45
C PRO A 10 10.81 -3.99 23.85
N THR A 11 10.23 -2.80 24.07
CA THR A 11 10.10 -2.21 25.41
C THR A 11 9.14 -3.03 26.28
N SER A 12 8.11 -3.60 25.66
CA SER A 12 7.12 -4.47 26.29
C SER A 12 6.47 -5.38 25.25
N GLY A 13 5.77 -6.42 25.70
CA GLY A 13 5.10 -7.37 24.82
C GLY A 13 6.04 -8.48 24.34
N GLU A 14 5.48 -9.37 23.52
CA GLU A 14 6.14 -10.58 23.07
C GLU A 14 6.00 -10.75 21.55
N VAL A 15 6.99 -11.40 20.95
CA VAL A 15 6.98 -11.76 19.53
C VAL A 15 6.83 -13.28 19.39
N TYR A 16 5.86 -13.69 18.59
CA TYR A 16 5.62 -15.09 18.25
C TYR A 16 5.76 -15.29 16.72
N ILE A 17 6.37 -16.40 16.33
CA ILE A 17 6.38 -16.91 14.95
C ILE A 17 5.76 -18.30 15.00
N GLY A 18 4.59 -18.46 14.39
CA GLY A 18 3.73 -19.58 14.67
C GLY A 18 3.38 -19.61 16.17
N GLU A 19 3.55 -20.75 16.81
CA GLU A 19 3.33 -20.91 18.25
C GLU A 19 4.59 -20.67 19.11
N ARG A 20 5.72 -20.42 18.46
CA ARG A 20 7.03 -20.29 19.12
C ARG A 20 7.28 -18.84 19.54
N ARG A 21 7.48 -18.64 20.85
CA ARG A 21 7.93 -17.35 21.38
C ARG A 21 9.39 -17.10 21.01
N VAL A 22 9.64 -16.02 20.30
CA VAL A 22 10.97 -15.69 19.75
C VAL A 22 11.55 -14.39 20.29
N THR A 23 10.88 -13.73 21.24
CA THR A 23 11.24 -12.39 21.76
C THR A 23 12.71 -12.28 22.14
N HIS A 24 13.25 -13.27 22.89
CA HIS A 24 14.63 -13.27 23.37
C HIS A 24 15.60 -14.04 22.48
N LEU A 25 15.12 -14.58 21.35
CA LEU A 25 15.99 -15.30 20.43
C LEU A 25 16.74 -14.33 19.52
N PRO A 26 18.03 -14.58 19.25
CA PRO A 26 18.77 -13.80 18.25
C PRO A 26 18.21 -14.06 16.84
N PRO A 27 18.40 -13.15 15.87
CA PRO A 27 17.84 -13.25 14.51
C PRO A 27 18.04 -14.63 13.86
N ARG A 28 19.22 -15.21 13.97
CA ARG A 28 19.59 -16.51 13.37
C ARG A 28 18.74 -17.70 13.85
N LEU A 29 18.07 -17.58 15.00
CA LEU A 29 17.25 -18.64 15.59
C LEU A 29 15.74 -18.39 15.43
N ARG A 30 15.33 -17.30 14.79
CA ARG A 30 13.91 -16.94 14.63
C ARG A 30 13.22 -17.61 13.43
N GLY A 31 13.97 -18.24 12.52
CA GLY A 31 13.40 -18.82 11.29
C GLY A 31 13.00 -17.78 10.25
N ILE A 32 13.60 -16.60 10.28
CA ILE A 32 13.29 -15.49 9.39
C ILE A 32 14.39 -15.24 8.37
N ALA A 33 14.01 -14.57 7.27
CA ALA A 33 14.95 -13.87 6.41
C ALA A 33 14.47 -12.43 6.20
N MET A 34 15.40 -11.51 5.89
CA MET A 34 15.09 -10.10 5.71
C MET A 34 15.71 -9.55 4.43
N VAL A 35 14.90 -8.83 3.66
CA VAL A 35 15.31 -7.99 2.52
C VAL A 35 15.30 -6.55 2.99
N PHE A 36 16.44 -5.89 2.97
CA PHE A 36 16.62 -4.50 3.39
C PHE A 36 16.38 -3.54 2.22
N GLN A 37 16.05 -2.31 2.52
CA GLN A 37 15.85 -1.24 1.55
C GLN A 37 17.04 -1.02 0.61
N ASN A 38 18.26 -1.16 1.09
CA ASN A 38 19.50 -1.06 0.30
C ASN A 38 19.99 -2.41 -0.22
N TYR A 39 19.13 -3.44 -0.19
CA TYR A 39 19.39 -4.84 -0.58
C TYR A 39 20.42 -5.57 0.28
N ALA A 40 21.36 -4.87 0.92
CA ALA A 40 22.44 -5.37 1.77
C ALA A 40 23.21 -6.57 1.14
N ILE A 41 23.42 -6.55 -0.18
CA ILE A 41 24.17 -7.58 -0.90
C ILE A 41 25.66 -7.39 -0.60
N PHE A 42 26.39 -8.50 -0.41
CA PHE A 42 27.82 -8.47 -0.16
C PHE A 42 28.57 -8.14 -1.46
N PRO A 43 29.24 -6.96 -1.57
CA PRO A 43 29.80 -6.49 -2.84
C PRO A 43 31.02 -7.30 -3.33
N HIS A 44 31.69 -7.98 -2.43
CA HIS A 44 32.89 -8.80 -2.67
C HIS A 44 32.57 -10.27 -3.00
N LEU A 45 31.31 -10.67 -2.95
CA LEU A 45 30.83 -12.01 -3.29
C LEU A 45 30.09 -11.98 -4.63
N THR A 46 30.19 -13.05 -5.40
CA THR A 46 29.37 -13.26 -6.60
C THR A 46 27.88 -13.38 -6.22
N VAL A 47 27.01 -13.35 -7.23
CA VAL A 47 25.55 -13.63 -7.03
C VAL A 47 25.35 -15.00 -6.42
N TYR A 48 26.03 -16.04 -6.96
CA TYR A 48 25.99 -17.39 -6.41
C TYR A 48 26.33 -17.41 -4.91
N GLU A 49 27.44 -16.81 -4.57
CA GLU A 49 27.93 -16.77 -3.17
C GLU A 49 27.01 -15.97 -2.26
N ASN A 50 26.42 -14.88 -2.74
CA ASN A 50 25.41 -14.12 -2.00
C ASN A 50 24.19 -15.00 -1.67
N VAL A 51 23.65 -15.71 -2.66
CA VAL A 51 22.48 -16.60 -2.47
C VAL A 51 22.84 -17.79 -1.57
N ALA A 52 24.01 -18.36 -1.76
CA ALA A 52 24.51 -19.50 -0.97
C ALA A 52 24.85 -19.16 0.49
N PHE A 53 25.09 -17.88 0.78
CA PHE A 53 25.67 -17.42 2.05
C PHE A 53 24.91 -17.95 3.27
N GLY A 54 23.58 -17.79 3.31
CA GLY A 54 22.76 -18.22 4.45
C GLY A 54 22.76 -19.76 4.63
N LEU A 55 22.80 -20.51 3.52
CA LEU A 55 22.88 -21.97 3.55
C LEU A 55 24.24 -22.46 4.09
N ARG A 56 25.35 -21.78 3.68
CA ARG A 56 26.68 -22.06 4.21
C ARG A 56 26.77 -21.75 5.72
N MET A 57 26.17 -20.66 6.16
CA MET A 57 26.10 -20.33 7.60
C MET A 57 25.31 -21.37 8.40
N LYS A 58 24.32 -22.02 7.80
CA LYS A 58 23.58 -23.16 8.34
C LYS A 58 24.35 -24.49 8.18
N ARG A 59 25.56 -24.49 7.65
CA ARG A 59 26.41 -25.65 7.39
C ARG A 59 25.73 -26.74 6.56
N ARG A 60 24.94 -26.34 5.56
CA ARG A 60 24.33 -27.29 4.62
C ARG A 60 25.40 -27.92 3.72
N PRO A 61 25.19 -29.18 3.26
CA PRO A 61 26.08 -29.82 2.30
C PRO A 61 26.14 -29.02 0.98
N GLU A 62 27.31 -28.99 0.33
CA GLU A 62 27.52 -28.20 -0.91
C GLU A 62 26.60 -28.65 -2.06
N GLU A 63 26.24 -29.93 -2.11
CA GLU A 63 25.27 -30.45 -3.08
C GLU A 63 23.87 -29.84 -2.88
N GLU A 64 23.41 -29.75 -1.62
CA GLU A 64 22.15 -29.10 -1.25
C GLU A 64 22.19 -27.60 -1.59
N ILE A 65 23.32 -26.94 -1.27
CA ILE A 65 23.51 -25.52 -1.58
C ILE A 65 23.38 -25.28 -3.08
N ARG A 66 24.09 -26.06 -3.91
CA ARG A 66 24.07 -25.92 -5.37
C ARG A 66 22.65 -26.13 -5.91
N ARG A 67 21.94 -27.14 -5.44
CA ARG A 67 20.56 -27.39 -5.83
C ARG A 67 19.65 -26.23 -5.47
N LYS A 68 19.69 -25.75 -4.21
CA LYS A 68 18.84 -24.66 -3.71
C LYS A 68 19.13 -23.32 -4.41
N VAL A 69 20.40 -22.99 -4.65
CA VAL A 69 20.78 -21.81 -5.41
C VAL A 69 20.24 -21.88 -6.83
N GLY A 70 20.35 -23.04 -7.48
CA GLY A 70 19.78 -23.26 -8.83
C GLY A 70 18.26 -23.10 -8.87
N GLU A 71 17.53 -23.71 -7.91
CA GLU A 71 16.08 -23.61 -7.80
C GLU A 71 15.62 -22.13 -7.64
N VAL A 72 16.26 -21.39 -6.75
CA VAL A 72 15.90 -19.99 -6.48
C VAL A 72 16.34 -19.07 -7.61
N ALA A 73 17.49 -19.34 -8.25
CA ALA A 73 17.96 -18.60 -9.40
C ALA A 73 16.99 -18.72 -10.58
N ALA A 74 16.51 -19.93 -10.86
CA ALA A 74 15.51 -20.18 -11.89
C ALA A 74 14.17 -19.48 -11.59
N LEU A 75 13.72 -19.54 -10.33
CA LEU A 75 12.48 -18.89 -9.87
C LEU A 75 12.49 -17.37 -10.11
N LEU A 76 13.66 -16.75 -9.95
CA LEU A 76 13.86 -15.29 -10.06
C LEU A 76 14.52 -14.84 -11.37
N HIS A 77 14.73 -15.76 -12.31
CA HIS A 77 15.35 -15.51 -13.62
C HIS A 77 16.71 -14.78 -13.49
N ILE A 78 17.59 -15.31 -12.64
CA ILE A 78 18.95 -14.79 -12.41
C ILE A 78 20.05 -15.81 -12.66
N GLU A 79 19.75 -16.94 -13.36
CA GLU A 79 20.72 -18.02 -13.62
C GLU A 79 21.96 -17.50 -14.35
N GLU A 80 21.77 -16.61 -15.32
CA GLU A 80 22.86 -16.02 -16.12
C GLU A 80 23.70 -15.00 -15.34
N LEU A 81 23.25 -14.64 -14.13
CA LEU A 81 23.91 -13.64 -13.30
C LEU A 81 24.78 -14.26 -12.20
N LEU A 82 24.73 -15.57 -12.00
CA LEU A 82 25.33 -16.25 -10.84
C LEU A 82 26.83 -15.98 -10.67
N ASP A 83 27.57 -15.83 -11.77
CA ASP A 83 29.00 -15.56 -11.74
C ASP A 83 29.37 -14.06 -11.68
N ARG A 84 28.35 -13.17 -11.73
CA ARG A 84 28.57 -11.72 -11.68
C ARG A 84 28.73 -11.21 -10.25
N TYR A 85 29.40 -10.07 -10.11
CA TYR A 85 29.48 -9.31 -8.87
C TYR A 85 28.36 -8.24 -8.82
N PRO A 86 27.92 -7.83 -7.63
CA PRO A 86 26.86 -6.83 -7.46
C PRO A 86 27.07 -5.50 -8.22
N ALA A 87 28.32 -5.08 -8.39
CA ALA A 87 28.66 -3.87 -9.16
C ALA A 87 28.28 -3.96 -10.65
N GLN A 88 28.13 -5.18 -11.19
CA GLN A 88 27.78 -5.45 -12.59
C GLN A 88 26.27 -5.59 -12.81
N LEU A 89 25.45 -5.37 -11.78
CA LEU A 89 24.01 -5.60 -11.80
C LEU A 89 23.24 -4.27 -11.84
N SER A 90 22.09 -4.27 -12.54
CA SER A 90 21.09 -3.21 -12.43
C SER A 90 20.40 -3.20 -11.05
N GLY A 91 19.64 -2.14 -10.74
CA GLY A 91 18.88 -2.04 -9.51
C GLY A 91 17.90 -3.22 -9.31
N GLY A 92 17.11 -3.55 -10.34
CA GLY A 92 16.19 -4.69 -10.31
C GLY A 92 16.88 -6.04 -10.18
N GLN A 93 18.05 -6.22 -10.85
CA GLN A 93 18.84 -7.44 -10.70
C GLN A 93 19.40 -7.58 -9.27
N ARG A 94 19.89 -6.50 -8.66
CA ARG A 94 20.31 -6.50 -7.26
C ARG A 94 19.17 -6.87 -6.31
N GLN A 95 17.98 -6.35 -6.57
CA GLN A 95 16.80 -6.71 -5.78
C GLN A 95 16.47 -8.19 -5.89
N ARG A 96 16.42 -8.75 -7.11
CA ARG A 96 16.18 -10.19 -7.32
C ARG A 96 17.20 -11.05 -6.56
N VAL A 97 18.46 -10.66 -6.59
CA VAL A 97 19.53 -11.34 -5.82
C VAL A 97 19.29 -11.26 -4.32
N ALA A 98 18.86 -10.11 -3.79
CA ALA A 98 18.52 -9.97 -2.36
C ALA A 98 17.34 -10.84 -1.94
N VAL A 99 16.30 -10.91 -2.79
CA VAL A 99 15.15 -11.79 -2.58
C VAL A 99 15.56 -13.27 -2.69
N ALA A 100 16.38 -13.62 -3.70
CA ALA A 100 16.93 -14.98 -3.86
C ALA A 100 17.68 -15.44 -2.61
N ARG A 101 18.57 -14.60 -2.09
CA ARG A 101 19.33 -14.87 -0.85
C ARG A 101 18.40 -15.12 0.34
N ALA A 102 17.32 -14.34 0.45
CA ALA A 102 16.36 -14.49 1.53
C ALA A 102 15.52 -15.76 1.40
N LEU A 103 15.10 -16.14 0.19
CA LEU A 103 14.29 -17.33 -0.06
C LEU A 103 15.09 -18.64 -0.01
N ALA A 104 16.37 -18.61 -0.39
CA ALA A 104 17.22 -19.79 -0.40
C ALA A 104 17.29 -20.52 0.95
N VAL A 105 17.17 -19.79 2.05
CA VAL A 105 17.19 -20.38 3.42
C VAL A 105 15.84 -20.93 3.88
N GLU A 106 14.81 -20.88 3.03
CA GLU A 106 13.44 -21.33 3.31
C GLU A 106 12.92 -20.80 4.65
N PRO A 107 12.72 -19.45 4.77
CA PRO A 107 12.30 -18.87 6.02
C PRO A 107 10.82 -19.16 6.31
N GLU A 108 10.50 -19.30 7.62
CA GLU A 108 9.10 -19.34 8.08
C GLU A 108 8.38 -18.00 7.83
N VAL A 109 9.15 -16.88 7.99
CA VAL A 109 8.65 -15.53 7.72
C VAL A 109 9.69 -14.73 6.94
N LEU A 110 9.26 -14.13 5.84
CA LEU A 110 10.05 -13.20 5.05
C LEU A 110 9.72 -11.77 5.46
N LEU A 111 10.72 -11.01 5.86
CA LEU A 111 10.61 -9.61 6.21
C LEU A 111 11.13 -8.75 5.07
N MET A 112 10.34 -7.78 4.61
CA MET A 112 10.73 -6.86 3.53
C MET A 112 10.58 -5.41 3.99
N ASP A 113 11.68 -4.67 3.96
CA ASP A 113 11.76 -3.28 4.39
C ASP A 113 11.91 -2.38 3.16
N GLU A 114 10.82 -1.83 2.65
CA GLU A 114 10.74 -0.96 1.47
C GLU A 114 11.55 -1.49 0.26
N PRO A 115 11.39 -2.74 -0.17
CA PRO A 115 12.30 -3.38 -1.12
C PRO A 115 12.27 -2.76 -2.52
N LEU A 116 11.23 -2.00 -2.90
CA LEU A 116 11.08 -1.39 -4.21
C LEU A 116 11.39 0.11 -4.25
N SER A 117 11.67 0.74 -3.09
CA SER A 117 11.79 2.20 -2.98
C SER A 117 12.91 2.81 -3.82
N ASN A 118 14.00 2.06 -4.06
CA ASN A 118 15.17 2.52 -4.81
C ASN A 118 15.10 2.26 -6.33
N LEU A 119 13.94 1.86 -6.85
CA LEU A 119 13.72 1.60 -8.27
C LEU A 119 12.99 2.77 -8.93
N ASP A 120 13.30 3.00 -10.22
CA ASP A 120 12.51 3.91 -11.05
C ASP A 120 11.07 3.39 -11.26
N ALA A 121 10.18 4.25 -11.76
CA ALA A 121 8.75 3.96 -11.83
C ALA A 121 8.42 2.74 -12.71
N LEU A 122 9.09 2.59 -13.87
CA LEU A 122 8.83 1.48 -14.79
C LEU A 122 9.29 0.15 -14.19
N LEU A 123 10.53 0.13 -13.70
CA LEU A 123 11.11 -1.06 -13.08
C LEU A 123 10.34 -1.45 -11.80
N ARG A 124 9.86 -0.47 -11.02
CA ARG A 124 9.02 -0.73 -9.84
C ARG A 124 7.71 -1.41 -10.22
N LEU A 125 7.08 -1.00 -11.33
CA LEU A 125 5.86 -1.64 -11.84
C LEU A 125 6.08 -3.12 -12.19
N GLU A 126 7.15 -3.39 -12.94
CA GLU A 126 7.53 -4.76 -13.34
C GLU A 126 7.86 -5.63 -12.12
N MET A 127 8.73 -5.12 -11.25
CA MET A 127 9.17 -5.84 -10.06
C MET A 127 8.04 -6.10 -9.06
N ARG A 128 7.05 -5.21 -8.96
CA ARG A 128 5.85 -5.43 -8.13
C ARG A 128 5.02 -6.59 -8.63
N ALA A 129 4.79 -6.68 -9.94
CA ALA A 129 4.04 -7.79 -10.54
C ALA A 129 4.77 -9.13 -10.34
N GLU A 130 6.08 -9.14 -10.56
CA GLU A 130 6.93 -10.32 -10.36
C GLU A 130 6.95 -10.76 -8.89
N LEU A 131 7.13 -9.81 -7.97
CA LEU A 131 7.13 -10.09 -6.53
C LEU A 131 5.79 -10.66 -6.07
N LYS A 132 4.66 -10.12 -6.55
CA LYS A 132 3.33 -10.67 -6.25
C LYS A 132 3.21 -12.12 -6.69
N ARG A 133 3.65 -12.44 -7.91
CA ARG A 133 3.66 -13.81 -8.44
C ARG A 133 4.52 -14.71 -7.54
N LEU A 134 5.73 -14.30 -7.25
CA LEU A 134 6.69 -15.03 -6.43
C LEU A 134 6.14 -15.35 -5.02
N LEU A 135 5.60 -14.35 -4.32
CA LEU A 135 5.03 -14.54 -2.98
C LEU A 135 3.85 -15.51 -2.99
N LYS A 136 3.04 -15.48 -4.04
CA LYS A 136 1.93 -16.43 -4.22
C LYS A 136 2.42 -17.86 -4.51
N GLU A 137 3.45 -18.02 -5.31
CA GLU A 137 4.04 -19.33 -5.64
C GLU A 137 4.74 -19.97 -4.43
N THR A 138 5.53 -19.19 -3.70
CA THR A 138 6.29 -19.68 -2.54
C THR A 138 5.43 -19.89 -1.31
N ARG A 139 4.25 -19.24 -1.23
CA ARG A 139 3.35 -19.26 -0.06
C ARG A 139 4.05 -18.89 1.26
N THR A 140 5.14 -18.16 1.19
CA THR A 140 5.89 -17.75 2.37
C THR A 140 5.15 -16.62 3.08
N THR A 141 4.91 -16.76 4.37
CA THR A 141 4.36 -15.65 5.18
C THR A 141 5.29 -14.46 5.10
N THR A 142 4.77 -13.33 4.65
CA THR A 142 5.58 -12.14 4.38
C THR A 142 5.06 -10.94 5.16
N LEU A 143 5.93 -10.27 5.90
CA LEU A 143 5.68 -8.97 6.49
C LEU A 143 6.40 -7.92 5.63
N TYR A 144 5.60 -7.14 4.90
CA TYR A 144 6.05 -6.15 3.92
C TYR A 144 5.82 -4.73 4.45
N VAL A 145 6.87 -3.94 4.55
CA VAL A 145 6.79 -2.52 4.93
C VAL A 145 6.98 -1.66 3.68
N THR A 146 6.09 -0.72 3.47
CA THR A 146 6.17 0.26 2.38
C THR A 146 5.45 1.55 2.77
N HIS A 147 5.87 2.66 2.18
CA HIS A 147 5.13 3.92 2.17
C HIS A 147 4.35 4.13 0.85
N ASP A 148 4.50 3.23 -0.11
CA ASP A 148 3.76 3.24 -1.39
C ASP A 148 2.43 2.51 -1.23
N GLN A 149 1.32 3.27 -1.32
CA GLN A 149 -0.03 2.71 -1.22
C GLN A 149 -0.34 1.70 -2.33
N VAL A 150 0.20 1.91 -3.54
CA VAL A 150 -0.04 1.01 -4.68
C VAL A 150 0.62 -0.35 -4.43
N GLU A 151 1.81 -0.36 -3.82
CA GLU A 151 2.44 -1.61 -3.37
C GLU A 151 1.57 -2.31 -2.33
N ALA A 152 1.19 -1.60 -1.25
CA ALA A 152 0.37 -2.16 -0.20
C ALA A 152 -0.95 -2.73 -0.74
N MET A 153 -1.70 -1.96 -1.53
CA MET A 153 -2.98 -2.36 -2.10
C MET A 153 -2.88 -3.54 -3.08
N SER A 154 -1.78 -3.63 -3.83
CA SER A 154 -1.61 -4.66 -4.84
C SER A 154 -1.01 -5.97 -4.32
N LEU A 155 -0.12 -5.90 -3.35
CA LEU A 155 0.65 -7.06 -2.87
C LEU A 155 -0.02 -7.78 -1.69
N ALA A 156 -0.61 -7.02 -0.76
CA ALA A 156 -1.02 -7.54 0.52
C ALA A 156 -2.35 -8.33 0.49
N ASP A 157 -2.45 -9.34 1.32
CA ASP A 157 -3.72 -9.97 1.72
C ASP A 157 -4.38 -9.16 2.85
N ARG A 158 -3.58 -8.56 3.73
CA ARG A 158 -4.02 -7.66 4.80
C ARG A 158 -3.07 -6.47 4.93
N ILE A 159 -3.63 -5.29 5.19
CA ILE A 159 -2.89 -4.04 5.39
C ILE A 159 -3.10 -3.55 6.81
N ALA A 160 -2.01 -3.23 7.50
CA ALA A 160 -2.02 -2.48 8.74
C ALA A 160 -1.63 -1.02 8.44
N VAL A 161 -2.59 -0.11 8.55
CA VAL A 161 -2.32 1.33 8.45
C VAL A 161 -1.84 1.83 9.81
N MET A 162 -0.65 2.42 9.84
CA MET A 162 -0.03 2.90 11.07
C MET A 162 0.03 4.43 11.13
N ARG A 163 -0.16 4.98 12.31
CA ARG A 163 0.01 6.40 12.63
C ARG A 163 0.66 6.54 14.00
N GLN A 164 1.80 7.26 14.06
CA GLN A 164 2.52 7.51 15.31
C GLN A 164 2.84 6.24 16.14
N GLY A 165 3.17 5.13 15.46
CA GLY A 165 3.52 3.86 16.10
C GLY A 165 2.34 2.96 16.45
N GLU A 166 1.09 3.40 16.26
CA GLU A 166 -0.12 2.63 16.53
C GLU A 166 -0.78 2.14 15.24
N ILE A 167 -1.39 0.96 15.28
CA ILE A 167 -2.22 0.45 14.19
C ILE A 167 -3.60 1.10 14.28
N VAL A 168 -3.90 1.97 13.31
CA VAL A 168 -5.20 2.67 13.22
C VAL A 168 -6.27 1.78 12.61
N GLN A 169 -5.89 1.01 11.60
CA GLN A 169 -6.79 0.04 10.95
C GLN A 169 -5.99 -1.17 10.45
N LEU A 170 -6.59 -2.35 10.57
CA LEU A 170 -6.09 -3.60 10.01
C LEU A 170 -7.24 -4.26 9.24
N GLY A 171 -7.04 -4.55 7.96
CA GLY A 171 -8.07 -5.15 7.10
C GLY A 171 -7.52 -5.58 5.75
N THR A 172 -8.38 -6.11 4.91
CA THR A 172 -8.07 -6.38 3.50
C THR A 172 -7.89 -5.05 2.74
N PRO A 173 -7.18 -5.03 1.59
CA PRO A 173 -7.08 -3.83 0.75
C PRO A 173 -8.45 -3.19 0.44
N THR A 174 -9.44 -4.01 0.11
CA THR A 174 -10.81 -3.55 -0.19
C THR A 174 -11.49 -2.89 1.01
N GLU A 175 -11.36 -3.47 2.21
CA GLU A 175 -11.90 -2.88 3.44
C GLU A 175 -11.23 -1.55 3.78
N ILE A 176 -9.90 -1.49 3.73
CA ILE A 176 -9.13 -0.26 3.99
C ILE A 176 -9.54 0.87 3.03
N TYR A 177 -9.77 0.54 1.75
CA TYR A 177 -10.13 1.53 0.74
C TYR A 177 -11.57 2.02 0.86
N HIS A 178 -12.54 1.09 0.99
CA HIS A 178 -13.97 1.42 0.94
C HIS A 178 -14.60 1.70 2.30
N ALA A 179 -14.00 1.22 3.39
CA ALA A 179 -14.50 1.39 4.75
C ALA A 179 -13.38 1.88 5.70
N PRO A 180 -12.78 3.06 5.43
CA PRO A 180 -11.75 3.61 6.31
C PRO A 180 -12.31 3.88 7.71
N ALA A 181 -11.53 3.50 8.74
CA ALA A 181 -11.94 3.62 10.13
C ALA A 181 -11.99 5.07 10.62
N ASP A 182 -11.21 5.94 9.99
CA ASP A 182 -11.21 7.37 10.28
C ASP A 182 -10.80 8.21 9.05
N THR A 183 -10.88 9.54 9.19
CA THR A 183 -10.49 10.48 8.13
C THR A 183 -9.00 10.41 7.79
N PHE A 184 -8.14 10.00 8.74
CA PHE A 184 -6.72 9.79 8.44
C PHE A 184 -6.54 8.65 7.44
N VAL A 185 -7.16 7.50 7.68
CA VAL A 185 -7.06 6.35 6.76
C VAL A 185 -7.66 6.70 5.40
N GLY A 186 -8.83 7.35 5.36
CA GLY A 186 -9.47 7.77 4.11
C GLY A 186 -8.64 8.77 3.31
N GLY A 187 -8.00 9.70 4.00
CA GLY A 187 -7.11 10.70 3.37
C GLY A 187 -5.72 10.16 3.05
N PHE A 188 -5.24 9.14 3.76
CA PHE A 188 -3.94 8.54 3.52
C PHE A 188 -3.95 7.51 2.38
N ILE A 189 -5.03 6.74 2.25
CA ILE A 189 -5.17 5.69 1.22
C ILE A 189 -6.02 6.20 0.06
N GLY A 190 -5.45 6.18 -1.13
CA GLY A 190 -6.05 6.63 -2.39
C GLY A 190 -5.29 7.81 -3.01
N ASN A 191 -5.22 7.82 -4.33
CA ASN A 191 -4.63 8.90 -5.11
C ASN A 191 -5.55 9.24 -6.30
N PRO A 192 -6.27 10.35 -6.22
CA PRO A 192 -6.30 11.36 -5.14
C PRO A 192 -6.92 10.82 -3.82
N PRO A 193 -6.66 11.48 -2.68
CA PRO A 193 -7.24 11.10 -1.39
C PRO A 193 -8.76 11.26 -1.34
N MET A 194 -9.42 10.63 -0.35
CA MET A 194 -10.85 10.82 -0.08
C MET A 194 -11.13 12.30 0.25
N ASN A 195 -12.21 12.82 -0.31
CA ASN A 195 -12.75 14.13 0.06
C ASN A 195 -13.54 14.04 1.36
N PHE A 196 -13.54 15.13 2.15
CA PHE A 196 -14.34 15.26 3.36
C PHE A 196 -15.10 16.58 3.29
N LEU A 197 -16.40 16.51 2.98
CA LEU A 197 -17.29 17.66 2.85
C LEU A 197 -18.13 17.82 4.13
N ARG A 198 -18.22 19.02 4.64
CA ARG A 198 -19.10 19.31 5.78
C ARG A 198 -20.56 19.27 5.35
N ALA A 199 -21.37 18.62 6.16
CA ALA A 199 -22.81 18.50 5.91
C ALA A 199 -23.58 18.47 7.22
N GLY A 200 -24.85 18.85 7.16
CA GLY A 200 -25.77 18.75 8.30
C GLY A 200 -26.58 17.45 8.25
N ALA A 201 -26.73 16.77 9.38
CA ALA A 201 -27.59 15.63 9.55
C ALA A 201 -28.83 16.03 10.37
N LEU A 202 -30.02 15.87 9.80
CA LEU A 202 -31.30 16.17 10.44
C LEU A 202 -32.36 15.15 10.01
N GLY A 203 -33.17 14.69 10.97
CA GLY A 203 -34.24 13.73 10.71
C GLY A 203 -33.75 12.39 10.16
N GLY A 204 -32.59 11.93 10.64
CA GLY A 204 -31.98 10.66 10.20
C GLY A 204 -31.35 10.70 8.80
N ARG A 205 -31.10 11.87 8.24
CA ARG A 205 -30.48 12.03 6.91
C ARG A 205 -29.46 13.14 6.92
N VAL A 206 -28.32 12.90 6.25
CA VAL A 206 -27.38 13.95 5.86
C VAL A 206 -27.89 14.58 4.57
N VAL A 207 -27.92 15.90 4.53
CA VAL A 207 -28.34 16.67 3.35
C VAL A 207 -27.20 17.60 2.92
N LEU A 208 -26.89 17.55 1.63
CA LEU A 208 -25.95 18.43 0.96
C LEU A 208 -26.62 18.95 -0.32
N GLU A 209 -27.31 20.09 -0.25
CA GLU A 209 -28.20 20.61 -1.30
C GLU A 209 -29.21 19.54 -1.78
N GLY A 210 -29.16 19.13 -3.04
CA GLY A 210 -30.03 18.08 -3.59
C GLY A 210 -29.66 16.65 -3.24
N PHE A 211 -28.48 16.41 -2.67
CA PHE A 211 -28.00 15.09 -2.27
C PHE A 211 -28.40 14.75 -0.84
N ALA A 212 -28.87 13.52 -0.62
CA ALA A 212 -29.21 13.06 0.74
C ALA A 212 -28.93 11.58 0.92
N VAL A 213 -28.37 11.22 2.09
CA VAL A 213 -28.12 9.83 2.51
C VAL A 213 -28.59 9.61 3.95
N PRO A 214 -28.91 8.37 4.35
CA PRO A 214 -29.21 8.06 5.75
C PRO A 214 -28.07 8.45 6.69
N SER A 215 -28.41 8.90 7.90
CA SER A 215 -27.47 9.24 8.97
C SER A 215 -27.83 8.52 10.26
N PRO A 216 -26.84 7.92 10.95
CA PRO A 216 -27.06 7.35 12.28
C PRO A 216 -27.03 8.40 13.40
N VAL A 217 -26.66 9.65 13.08
CA VAL A 217 -26.47 10.74 14.04
C VAL A 217 -27.15 12.02 13.55
N GLU A 218 -27.42 12.94 14.49
CA GLU A 218 -27.89 14.29 14.20
C GLU A 218 -26.75 15.31 14.37
N GLY A 219 -26.85 16.47 13.69
CA GLY A 219 -25.92 17.57 13.78
C GLY A 219 -24.89 17.59 12.66
N GLU A 220 -23.73 18.18 12.89
CA GLU A 220 -22.67 18.30 11.90
C GLU A 220 -21.95 16.95 11.69
N VAL A 221 -21.69 16.60 10.44
CA VAL A 221 -20.94 15.40 10.01
C VAL A 221 -19.99 15.75 8.90
N LEU A 222 -18.95 14.91 8.68
CA LEU A 222 -18.13 14.93 7.48
C LEU A 222 -18.60 13.81 6.54
N LEU A 223 -18.94 14.19 5.32
CA LEU A 223 -19.30 13.27 4.25
C LEU A 223 -18.04 12.94 3.48
N GLY A 224 -17.54 11.72 3.68
CA GLY A 224 -16.38 11.19 2.97
C GLY A 224 -16.78 10.56 1.64
N VAL A 225 -16.15 10.99 0.55
CA VAL A 225 -16.41 10.46 -0.78
C VAL A 225 -15.12 10.44 -1.60
N ARG A 226 -14.89 9.35 -2.33
CA ARG A 226 -13.73 9.23 -3.22
C ARG A 226 -13.90 10.11 -4.46
N PRO A 227 -12.82 10.66 -5.03
CA PRO A 227 -12.90 11.47 -6.26
C PRO A 227 -13.56 10.76 -7.44
N GLU A 228 -13.34 9.46 -7.59
CA GLU A 228 -13.95 8.61 -8.63
C GLU A 228 -15.44 8.30 -8.39
N ASP A 229 -15.91 8.47 -7.16
CA ASP A 229 -17.32 8.28 -6.78
C ASP A 229 -18.15 9.58 -6.92
N LEU A 230 -17.55 10.65 -7.43
CA LEU A 230 -18.20 11.92 -7.77
C LEU A 230 -18.44 12.00 -9.28
N ARG A 231 -19.69 11.98 -9.70
CA ARG A 231 -20.04 12.24 -11.09
C ARG A 231 -20.19 13.74 -11.34
N VAL A 232 -19.43 14.26 -12.28
CA VAL A 232 -19.47 15.68 -12.67
C VAL A 232 -20.24 15.85 -13.99
N SER A 233 -21.12 16.86 -14.06
CA SER A 233 -21.94 17.16 -15.24
C SER A 233 -22.11 18.68 -15.40
N LYS A 234 -22.35 19.14 -16.64
CA LYS A 234 -22.79 20.52 -16.91
C LYS A 234 -24.28 20.71 -16.66
N GLU A 235 -25.03 19.64 -16.67
CA GLU A 235 -26.51 19.69 -16.51
C GLU A 235 -26.88 19.32 -15.07
N GLN A 236 -27.90 19.97 -14.56
CA GLN A 236 -28.47 19.66 -13.26
C GLN A 236 -29.06 18.25 -13.26
N ALA A 237 -28.74 17.48 -12.23
CA ALA A 237 -29.30 16.16 -12.02
C ALA A 237 -29.85 16.06 -10.58
N GLU A 238 -30.81 15.19 -10.39
CA GLU A 238 -31.34 14.89 -9.05
C GLU A 238 -30.22 14.32 -8.15
N GLY A 239 -30.11 14.85 -6.94
CA GLY A 239 -29.08 14.47 -6.00
C GLY A 239 -27.70 15.06 -6.35
N ALA A 240 -27.62 16.09 -7.14
CA ALA A 240 -26.39 16.84 -7.43
C ALA A 240 -26.39 18.19 -6.71
N PHE A 241 -25.21 18.66 -6.34
CA PHE A 241 -24.96 20.00 -5.82
C PHE A 241 -24.06 20.79 -6.76
N ARG A 242 -24.06 22.12 -6.63
CA ARG A 242 -23.22 22.99 -7.45
C ARG A 242 -21.81 23.08 -6.90
N ALA A 243 -20.84 23.17 -7.82
CA ALA A 243 -19.46 23.50 -7.50
C ALA A 243 -18.82 24.30 -8.63
N ARG A 244 -17.82 25.09 -8.31
CA ARG A 244 -17.03 25.87 -9.26
C ARG A 244 -15.71 25.17 -9.54
N VAL A 245 -15.32 25.11 -10.80
CA VAL A 245 -14.04 24.53 -11.23
C VAL A 245 -12.90 25.50 -10.95
N LEU A 246 -11.93 25.09 -10.12
CA LEU A 246 -10.72 25.85 -9.81
C LEU A 246 -9.52 25.39 -10.63
N VAL A 247 -9.38 24.07 -10.88
CA VAL A 247 -8.25 23.52 -11.64
C VAL A 247 -8.73 22.35 -12.49
N VAL A 248 -8.20 22.25 -13.70
CA VAL A 248 -8.40 21.11 -14.61
C VAL A 248 -7.03 20.53 -14.94
N GLU A 249 -6.80 19.27 -14.55
CA GLU A 249 -5.53 18.55 -14.75
C GLU A 249 -5.78 17.34 -15.67
N PRO A 250 -5.35 17.38 -16.94
CA PRO A 250 -5.41 16.20 -17.81
C PRO A 250 -4.34 15.18 -17.38
N LEU A 251 -4.77 14.01 -16.91
CA LEU A 251 -3.85 12.94 -16.46
C LEU A 251 -3.81 11.74 -17.43
N GLY A 252 -4.31 11.93 -18.65
CA GLY A 252 -4.40 10.92 -19.69
C GLY A 252 -5.69 10.10 -19.62
N PRO A 253 -5.81 9.10 -18.71
CA PRO A 253 -7.03 8.28 -18.66
C PRO A 253 -8.26 9.00 -18.08
N HIS A 254 -8.06 10.13 -17.40
CA HIS A 254 -9.13 10.96 -16.81
C HIS A 254 -8.67 12.40 -16.64
N LEU A 255 -9.62 13.31 -16.45
CA LEU A 255 -9.36 14.66 -15.92
C LEU A 255 -9.50 14.63 -14.41
N GLN A 256 -8.51 15.19 -13.70
CA GLN A 256 -8.66 15.52 -12.30
C GLN A 256 -9.14 16.96 -12.18
N LEU A 257 -10.28 17.14 -11.54
CA LEU A 257 -10.86 18.45 -11.30
C LEU A 257 -10.67 18.82 -9.83
N THR A 258 -10.13 20.00 -9.56
CA THR A 258 -10.24 20.62 -8.24
C THR A 258 -11.44 21.55 -8.27
N LEU A 259 -12.40 21.28 -7.41
CA LEU A 259 -13.68 21.97 -7.32
C LEU A 259 -13.79 22.72 -6.01
N GLU A 260 -14.59 23.77 -5.96
CA GLU A 260 -14.86 24.57 -4.77
C GLU A 260 -16.36 24.69 -4.54
N ARG A 261 -16.77 24.52 -3.29
CA ARG A 261 -18.11 24.78 -2.80
C ARG A 261 -18.04 25.41 -1.41
N GLU A 262 -18.70 26.55 -1.22
CA GLU A 262 -18.79 27.26 0.08
C GLU A 262 -17.41 27.48 0.77
N GLY A 263 -16.36 27.72 -0.03
CA GLY A 263 -15.00 27.91 0.47
C GLY A 263 -14.23 26.62 0.77
N GLU A 264 -14.83 25.45 0.62
CA GLU A 264 -14.16 24.16 0.73
C GLU A 264 -13.76 23.63 -0.65
N THR A 265 -12.55 23.08 -0.75
CA THR A 265 -12.05 22.50 -1.98
C THR A 265 -12.07 20.96 -1.90
N PHE A 266 -12.42 20.34 -3.01
CA PHE A 266 -12.44 18.88 -3.15
C PHE A 266 -12.06 18.47 -4.56
N ARG A 267 -11.78 17.18 -4.78
CA ARG A 267 -11.37 16.65 -6.07
C ARG A 267 -12.42 15.70 -6.63
N ALA A 268 -12.56 15.72 -7.96
CA ALA A 268 -13.36 14.75 -8.69
C ALA A 268 -12.58 14.24 -9.90
N LEU A 269 -12.85 13.01 -10.34
CA LEU A 269 -12.35 12.48 -11.58
C LEU A 269 -13.46 12.51 -12.62
N ALA A 270 -13.16 13.05 -13.80
CA ALA A 270 -14.08 13.13 -14.92
C ALA A 270 -13.51 12.40 -16.14
N ASP A 271 -14.39 12.13 -17.11
CA ASP A 271 -14.00 11.57 -18.40
C ASP A 271 -12.93 12.45 -19.07
N PRO A 272 -11.91 11.89 -19.73
CA PRO A 272 -10.87 12.68 -20.41
C PRO A 272 -11.43 13.64 -21.47
N ASP A 273 -12.58 13.31 -22.06
CA ASP A 273 -13.26 14.13 -23.06
C ASP A 273 -14.25 15.16 -22.45
N PHE A 274 -14.37 15.23 -21.12
CA PHE A 274 -15.25 16.18 -20.45
C PHE A 274 -14.73 17.61 -20.62
N SER A 275 -15.42 18.39 -21.45
CA SER A 275 -15.03 19.77 -21.77
C SER A 275 -15.47 20.73 -20.66
N VAL A 276 -14.52 21.24 -19.88
CA VAL A 276 -14.76 22.19 -18.80
C VAL A 276 -13.55 23.11 -18.62
N ALA A 277 -13.78 24.36 -18.20
CA ALA A 277 -12.73 25.35 -17.98
C ALA A 277 -12.73 25.91 -16.56
N PHE A 278 -11.64 26.58 -16.19
CA PHE A 278 -11.53 27.34 -14.94
C PHE A 278 -12.69 28.34 -14.79
N GLY A 279 -13.28 28.37 -13.61
CA GLY A 279 -14.37 29.29 -13.25
C GLY A 279 -15.77 28.83 -13.68
N GLU A 280 -15.89 27.78 -14.49
CA GLU A 280 -17.21 27.23 -14.86
C GLU A 280 -17.90 26.59 -13.64
N GLU A 281 -19.23 26.70 -13.60
CA GLU A 281 -20.07 25.96 -12.65
C GLU A 281 -20.40 24.58 -13.23
N VAL A 282 -20.33 23.58 -12.36
CA VAL A 282 -20.67 22.19 -12.65
C VAL A 282 -21.60 21.62 -11.58
N TRP A 283 -22.31 20.59 -11.93
CA TRP A 283 -23.11 19.79 -11.02
C TRP A 283 -22.34 18.53 -10.62
N VAL A 284 -22.27 18.28 -9.31
CA VAL A 284 -21.53 17.16 -8.73
C VAL A 284 -22.49 16.25 -7.97
N ARG A 285 -22.55 14.99 -8.38
CA ARG A 285 -23.42 13.99 -7.77
C ARG A 285 -22.57 12.90 -7.13
N PRO A 286 -22.56 12.76 -5.80
CA PRO A 286 -21.94 11.64 -5.12
C PRO A 286 -22.69 10.34 -5.41
N ASN A 287 -21.97 9.21 -5.45
CA ASN A 287 -22.57 7.89 -5.46
C ASN A 287 -23.05 7.53 -4.04
N PRO A 288 -24.39 7.43 -3.79
CA PRO A 288 -24.90 7.23 -2.43
C PRO A 288 -24.40 5.95 -1.75
N GLY A 289 -24.14 4.89 -2.53
CA GLY A 289 -23.62 3.62 -2.02
C GLY A 289 -22.13 3.64 -1.65
N ARG A 290 -21.43 4.71 -1.98
CA ARG A 290 -19.98 4.88 -1.77
C ARG A 290 -19.61 5.99 -0.80
N VAL A 291 -20.59 6.69 -0.28
CA VAL A 291 -20.40 7.72 0.74
C VAL A 291 -20.16 7.06 2.10
N ARG A 292 -19.28 7.68 2.90
CA ARG A 292 -19.04 7.35 4.30
C ARG A 292 -19.22 8.58 5.16
N LEU A 293 -19.73 8.41 6.37
CA LEU A 293 -19.92 9.49 7.33
C LEU A 293 -18.86 9.41 8.41
N PHE A 294 -18.35 10.57 8.81
CA PHE A 294 -17.35 10.68 9.86
C PHE A 294 -17.73 11.76 10.87
N HIS A 295 -17.32 11.53 12.11
CA HIS A 295 -17.51 12.49 13.18
C HIS A 295 -16.58 13.72 12.97
N PRO A 296 -17.09 14.96 12.96
CA PRO A 296 -16.31 16.13 12.52
C PRO A 296 -15.13 16.46 13.44
N LYS A 297 -15.22 16.15 14.75
CA LYS A 297 -14.14 16.43 15.72
C LYS A 297 -13.15 15.30 15.89
N THR A 298 -13.60 14.04 15.88
CA THR A 298 -12.72 12.88 16.13
C THR A 298 -12.19 12.25 14.85
N GLY A 299 -12.82 12.53 13.72
CA GLY A 299 -12.53 11.92 12.43
C GLY A 299 -12.94 10.44 12.34
N LYS A 300 -13.50 9.83 13.36
CA LYS A 300 -13.90 8.42 13.34
C LYS A 300 -15.10 8.20 12.42
N ALA A 301 -15.10 7.06 11.73
CA ALA A 301 -16.24 6.64 10.92
C ALA A 301 -17.49 6.46 11.80
N LEU A 302 -18.62 6.92 11.30
CA LEU A 302 -19.93 6.70 11.86
C LEU A 302 -20.53 5.46 11.19
N ALA A 303 -21.03 4.52 11.97
CA ALA A 303 -21.54 3.24 11.51
C ALA A 303 -22.86 3.40 10.72
#